data_632d16f02c4ee68f798601c2c17976f1
#
_entry.id   632d16f02c4ee68f798601c2c17976f1
#
_cell.length_a   1.000
_cell.length_b   1.000
_cell.length_c   1.000
_cell.angle_alpha   90.00
_cell.angle_beta   90.00
_cell.angle_gamma   90.00
#
_symmetry.space_group_name_H-M   'P 1'
#
loop_
_entity.id
_entity.type
_entity.pdbx_description
1 polymer ?
#
loop_
_entity_poly.entity_id
_entity_poly.type
_entity_poly.pdbx_seq_one_letter_code
_entity_poly.pdbx_strand_id
1 'polypeptide(L)'
;MLRALLFDLDGTLADTDPLHLLAWREVLAPYGLEVDPETYRRRISGRLNPEIVRDLLGLKGEEARRLIEAKEARFRELAQDLEPTPGLYGLLEEAGRRGLTWGVVTNAPRANARHVLQALRLAPPLLVLAEEVGRGKPDPLPYRVALARLGLRPEEALAFEDSPSGVRSAVGAGIPTYGLLTGHEAADLRAAGAQSTLKDFWEALALL
;
A
#
# COMPACT_ATOMS: atom_id res chain seq x y z
N MET A 1 -0.97 22.71 11.26
CA MET A 1 0.47 22.34 11.31
C MET A 1 0.55 20.84 11.11
N LEU A 2 1.46 20.37 10.25
CA LEU A 2 1.71 18.94 10.00
C LEU A 2 2.19 18.25 11.27
N ARG A 3 1.70 17.03 11.53
CA ARG A 3 2.00 16.22 12.72
C ARG A 3 2.27 14.75 12.43
N ALA A 4 1.82 14.25 11.28
CA ALA A 4 2.02 12.86 10.91
C ALA A 4 2.24 12.64 9.42
N LEU A 5 3.01 11.58 9.10
CA LEU A 5 3.12 11.00 7.77
C LEU A 5 2.45 9.62 7.78
N LEU A 6 1.55 9.38 6.85
CA LEU A 6 0.87 8.10 6.69
C LEU A 6 1.28 7.48 5.35
N PHE A 7 1.72 6.26 5.38
CA PHE A 7 2.23 5.55 4.21
C PHE A 7 1.38 4.34 3.91
N ASP A 8 1.11 4.08 2.64
CA ASP A 8 0.85 2.71 2.23
C ASP A 8 2.12 1.87 2.38
N LEU A 9 2.02 0.57 2.17
CA LEU A 9 3.11 -0.37 2.32
C LEU A 9 3.68 -0.79 0.95
N ASP A 10 2.88 -1.58 0.22
CA ASP A 10 3.28 -2.23 -1.03
C ASP A 10 3.29 -1.23 -2.19
N GLY A 11 4.41 -1.12 -2.91
CA GLY A 11 4.58 -0.08 -3.92
C GLY A 11 4.91 1.30 -3.34
N THR A 12 4.79 1.51 -2.03
CA THR A 12 5.05 2.79 -1.36
C THR A 12 6.34 2.75 -0.55
N LEU A 13 6.44 1.92 0.50
CA LEU A 13 7.69 1.81 1.28
C LEU A 13 8.78 1.03 0.53
N ALA A 14 8.38 0.10 -0.32
CA ALA A 14 9.24 -0.63 -1.24
C ALA A 14 8.44 -0.95 -2.51
N ASP A 15 9.13 -1.06 -3.66
CA ASP A 15 8.50 -1.53 -4.91
C ASP A 15 8.33 -3.06 -4.86
N THR A 16 7.20 -3.49 -4.30
CA THR A 16 6.83 -4.91 -4.16
C THR A 16 5.95 -5.41 -5.30
N ASP A 17 5.45 -4.55 -6.18
CA ASP A 17 4.55 -4.88 -7.28
C ASP A 17 5.12 -5.95 -8.24
N PRO A 18 6.40 -5.94 -8.63
CA PRO A 18 6.99 -6.99 -9.45
C PRO A 18 6.92 -8.37 -8.79
N LEU A 19 7.08 -8.44 -7.47
CA LEU A 19 7.02 -9.70 -6.71
C LEU A 19 5.58 -10.20 -6.56
N HIS A 20 4.64 -9.28 -6.33
CA HIS A 20 3.22 -9.61 -6.32
C HIS A 20 2.74 -10.09 -7.69
N LEU A 21 3.16 -9.43 -8.78
CA LEU A 21 2.88 -9.87 -10.14
C LEU A 21 3.37 -11.30 -10.37
N LEU A 22 4.62 -11.61 -9.99
CA LEU A 22 5.20 -12.94 -10.15
C LEU A 22 4.42 -13.98 -9.34
N ALA A 23 4.13 -13.69 -8.06
CA ALA A 23 3.35 -14.60 -7.22
C ALA A 23 1.95 -14.88 -7.80
N TRP A 24 1.25 -13.84 -8.31
CA TRP A 24 -0.04 -14.01 -8.97
C TRP A 24 0.05 -14.82 -10.26
N ARG A 25 1.07 -14.59 -11.08
CA ARG A 25 1.31 -15.38 -12.31
C ARG A 25 1.43 -16.86 -12.00
N GLU A 26 2.22 -17.22 -10.99
CA GLU A 26 2.46 -18.62 -10.62
C GLU A 26 1.19 -19.30 -10.10
N VAL A 27 0.42 -18.65 -9.22
CA VAL A 27 -0.78 -19.27 -8.63
C VAL A 27 -1.98 -19.28 -9.55
N LEU A 28 -2.04 -18.39 -10.56
CA LEU A 28 -3.13 -18.33 -11.54
C LEU A 28 -2.87 -19.19 -12.79
N ALA A 29 -1.61 -19.55 -13.07
CA ALA A 29 -1.25 -20.37 -14.22
C ALA A 29 -2.01 -21.72 -14.28
N PRO A 30 -2.22 -22.48 -13.17
CA PRO A 30 -3.01 -23.71 -13.20
C PRO A 30 -4.48 -23.51 -13.61
N TYR A 31 -4.99 -22.27 -13.51
CA TYR A 31 -6.35 -21.92 -13.93
C TYR A 31 -6.41 -21.41 -15.38
N GLY A 32 -5.30 -21.47 -16.12
CA GLY A 32 -5.21 -21.01 -17.50
C GLY A 32 -5.24 -19.48 -17.65
N LEU A 33 -4.97 -18.75 -16.59
CA LEU A 33 -4.93 -17.28 -16.60
C LEU A 33 -3.48 -16.79 -16.70
N GLU A 34 -3.24 -15.98 -17.72
CA GLU A 34 -2.00 -15.22 -17.86
C GLU A 34 -2.19 -13.83 -17.26
N VAL A 35 -1.24 -13.40 -16.44
CA VAL A 35 -1.23 -12.07 -15.84
C VAL A 35 -0.02 -11.31 -16.37
N ASP A 36 -0.24 -10.41 -17.30
CA ASP A 36 0.76 -9.46 -17.75
C ASP A 36 0.79 -8.19 -16.86
N PRO A 37 1.79 -7.32 -17.01
CA PRO A 37 1.88 -6.11 -16.19
C PRO A 37 0.66 -5.17 -16.32
N GLU A 38 0.00 -5.12 -17.49
CA GLU A 38 -1.19 -4.30 -17.69
C GLU A 38 -2.40 -4.87 -16.94
N THR A 39 -2.62 -6.17 -17.04
CA THR A 39 -3.66 -6.91 -16.30
C THR A 39 -3.44 -6.75 -14.79
N TYR A 40 -2.20 -6.86 -14.33
CA TYR A 40 -1.86 -6.66 -12.92
C TYR A 40 -2.27 -5.25 -12.45
N ARG A 41 -1.81 -4.20 -13.12
CA ARG A 41 -2.14 -2.81 -12.76
C ARG A 41 -3.64 -2.53 -12.75
N ARG A 42 -4.36 -3.04 -13.75
CA ARG A 42 -5.80 -2.74 -13.91
C ARG A 42 -6.71 -3.56 -13.02
N ARG A 43 -6.35 -4.82 -12.72
CA ARG A 43 -7.27 -5.79 -12.10
C ARG A 43 -6.82 -6.28 -10.73
N ILE A 44 -5.57 -6.05 -10.34
CA ILE A 44 -4.97 -6.65 -9.14
C ILE A 44 -4.42 -5.58 -8.19
N SER A 45 -3.52 -4.72 -8.67
CA SER A 45 -2.81 -3.75 -7.82
C SER A 45 -3.75 -2.92 -6.95
N GLY A 46 -3.42 -2.76 -5.69
CA GLY A 46 -4.17 -1.97 -4.70
C GLY A 46 -5.52 -2.54 -4.28
N ARG A 47 -5.89 -3.76 -4.72
CA ARG A 47 -7.17 -4.40 -4.40
C ARG A 47 -7.03 -5.48 -3.31
N LEU A 48 -8.15 -5.82 -2.69
CA LEU A 48 -8.20 -6.93 -1.73
C LEU A 48 -8.18 -8.29 -2.45
N ASN A 49 -7.36 -9.22 -1.96
CA ASN A 49 -7.24 -10.55 -2.55
C ASN A 49 -8.57 -11.30 -2.74
N PRO A 50 -9.53 -11.28 -1.79
CA PRO A 50 -10.82 -11.95 -2.00
C PRO A 50 -11.61 -11.38 -3.18
N GLU A 51 -11.51 -10.07 -3.43
CA GLU A 51 -12.14 -9.44 -4.59
C GLU A 51 -11.47 -9.86 -5.89
N ILE A 52 -10.14 -9.89 -5.91
CA ILE A 52 -9.34 -10.33 -7.06
C ILE A 52 -9.72 -11.75 -7.46
N VAL A 53 -9.68 -12.68 -6.50
CA VAL A 53 -9.95 -14.11 -6.76
C VAL A 53 -11.39 -14.34 -7.20
N ARG A 54 -12.34 -13.63 -6.59
CA ARG A 54 -13.77 -13.67 -7.01
C ARG A 54 -13.93 -13.16 -8.44
N ASP A 55 -13.29 -12.04 -8.79
CA ASP A 55 -13.50 -11.36 -10.07
C ASP A 55 -12.74 -12.03 -11.23
N LEU A 56 -11.64 -12.73 -10.93
CA LEU A 56 -10.84 -13.44 -11.94
C LEU A 56 -11.29 -14.88 -12.15
N LEU A 57 -11.68 -15.57 -11.07
CA LEU A 57 -11.94 -17.02 -11.08
C LEU A 57 -13.36 -17.39 -10.63
N GLY A 58 -14.14 -16.46 -10.08
CA GLY A 58 -15.44 -16.77 -9.47
C GLY A 58 -15.35 -17.55 -8.16
N LEU A 59 -14.14 -17.79 -7.62
CA LEU A 59 -13.92 -18.58 -6.42
C LEU A 59 -14.36 -17.84 -5.15
N LYS A 60 -14.86 -18.61 -4.17
CA LYS A 60 -15.33 -18.13 -2.87
C LYS A 60 -15.02 -19.16 -1.79
N GLY A 61 -15.17 -18.75 -0.52
CA GLY A 61 -15.05 -19.65 0.61
C GLY A 61 -13.64 -20.25 0.75
N GLU A 62 -13.59 -21.53 1.05
CA GLU A 62 -12.35 -22.24 1.37
C GLU A 62 -11.37 -22.32 0.19
N GLU A 63 -11.89 -22.47 -1.03
CA GLU A 63 -11.05 -22.58 -2.23
C GLU A 63 -10.33 -21.24 -2.51
N ALA A 64 -11.07 -20.12 -2.43
CA ALA A 64 -10.48 -18.79 -2.55
C ALA A 64 -9.43 -18.55 -1.45
N ARG A 65 -9.73 -18.96 -0.21
CA ARG A 65 -8.79 -18.81 0.91
C ARG A 65 -7.48 -19.54 0.66
N ARG A 66 -7.53 -20.81 0.23
CA ARG A 66 -6.33 -21.61 -0.08
C ARG A 66 -5.48 -20.98 -1.18
N LEU A 67 -6.11 -20.47 -2.24
CA LEU A 67 -5.40 -19.80 -3.32
C LEU A 67 -4.71 -18.53 -2.85
N ILE A 68 -5.41 -17.71 -2.04
CA ILE A 68 -4.85 -16.51 -1.45
C ILE A 68 -3.67 -16.84 -0.52
N GLU A 69 -3.82 -17.84 0.36
CA GLU A 69 -2.75 -18.26 1.25
C GLU A 69 -1.51 -18.74 0.48
N ALA A 70 -1.70 -19.52 -0.60
CA ALA A 70 -0.61 -19.96 -1.47
C ALA A 70 0.10 -18.76 -2.14
N LYS A 71 -0.66 -17.82 -2.68
CA LYS A 71 -0.13 -16.59 -3.28
C LYS A 71 0.66 -15.76 -2.27
N GLU A 72 0.14 -15.57 -1.06
CA GLU A 72 0.82 -14.76 -0.05
C GLU A 72 2.06 -15.46 0.52
N ALA A 73 2.03 -16.79 0.66
CA ALA A 73 3.22 -17.57 1.01
C ALA A 73 4.30 -17.37 -0.06
N ARG A 74 3.92 -17.50 -1.34
CA ARG A 74 4.85 -17.32 -2.45
C ARG A 74 5.44 -15.90 -2.51
N PHE A 75 4.62 -14.89 -2.28
CA PHE A 75 5.13 -13.52 -2.18
C PHE A 75 6.21 -13.39 -1.10
N ARG A 76 5.99 -13.91 0.11
CA ARG A 76 6.99 -13.85 1.19
C ARG A 76 8.27 -14.61 0.86
N GLU A 77 8.21 -15.71 0.12
CA GLU A 77 9.41 -16.41 -0.38
C GLU A 77 10.21 -15.55 -1.36
N LEU A 78 9.54 -14.78 -2.21
CA LEU A 78 10.16 -13.88 -3.19
C LEU A 78 10.70 -12.60 -2.55
N ALA A 79 10.05 -12.10 -1.50
CA ALA A 79 10.32 -10.82 -0.87
C ALA A 79 11.34 -10.92 0.29
N GLN A 80 12.48 -11.62 0.08
CA GLN A 80 13.50 -11.78 1.11
C GLN A 80 14.44 -10.56 1.21
N ASP A 81 14.80 -10.00 0.06
CA ASP A 81 15.73 -8.87 -0.05
C ASP A 81 14.98 -7.68 -0.67
N LEU A 82 14.32 -6.90 0.17
CA LEU A 82 13.60 -5.70 -0.25
C LEU A 82 14.47 -4.44 -0.08
N GLU A 83 14.52 -3.64 -1.13
CA GLU A 83 15.08 -2.31 -1.07
C GLU A 83 13.99 -1.28 -0.76
N PRO A 84 14.24 -0.32 0.14
CA PRO A 84 13.29 0.75 0.40
C PRO A 84 13.16 1.67 -0.81
N THR A 85 11.99 2.25 -0.99
CA THR A 85 11.83 3.35 -1.94
C THR A 85 12.87 4.44 -1.64
N PRO A 86 13.60 4.94 -2.66
CA PRO A 86 14.67 5.91 -2.47
C PRO A 86 14.23 7.11 -1.63
N GLY A 87 15.07 7.49 -0.66
CA GLY A 87 14.79 8.60 0.25
C GLY A 87 13.94 8.28 1.47
N LEU A 88 13.36 7.06 1.60
CA LEU A 88 12.47 6.71 2.71
C LEU A 88 13.09 6.95 4.08
N TYR A 89 14.28 6.43 4.32
CA TYR A 89 14.91 6.58 5.64
C TYR A 89 15.26 8.04 5.94
N GLY A 90 15.72 8.80 4.93
CA GLY A 90 15.97 10.23 5.07
C GLY A 90 14.71 11.03 5.41
N LEU A 91 13.57 10.69 4.79
CA LEU A 91 12.28 11.30 5.11
C LEU A 91 11.84 10.98 6.54
N LEU A 92 11.98 9.72 6.99
CA LEU A 92 11.62 9.31 8.35
C LEU A 92 12.54 9.96 9.41
N GLU A 93 13.82 10.10 9.13
CA GLU A 93 14.75 10.81 9.99
C GLU A 93 14.40 12.30 10.12
N GLU A 94 14.12 12.97 8.99
CA GLU A 94 13.70 14.37 9.00
C GLU A 94 12.35 14.56 9.72
N ALA A 95 11.39 13.66 9.49
CA ALA A 95 10.12 13.65 10.22
C ALA A 95 10.36 13.57 11.75
N GLY A 96 11.24 12.67 12.18
CA GLY A 96 11.62 12.54 13.60
C GLY A 96 12.26 13.81 14.16
N ARG A 97 13.17 14.46 13.41
CA ARG A 97 13.80 15.74 13.82
C ARG A 97 12.76 16.86 13.97
N ARG A 98 11.68 16.83 13.19
CA ARG A 98 10.57 17.80 13.29
C ARG A 98 9.49 17.41 14.30
N GLY A 99 9.65 16.31 15.00
CA GLY A 99 8.67 15.82 15.97
C GLY A 99 7.38 15.28 15.32
N LEU A 100 7.44 14.89 14.03
CA LEU A 100 6.33 14.24 13.36
C LEU A 100 6.31 12.75 13.71
N THR A 101 5.11 12.21 13.93
CA THR A 101 4.93 10.76 13.98
C THR A 101 4.69 10.19 12.58
N TRP A 102 4.69 8.86 12.46
CA TRP A 102 4.36 8.21 11.21
C TRP A 102 3.61 6.90 11.43
N GLY A 103 2.96 6.42 10.38
CA GLY A 103 2.22 5.17 10.43
C GLY A 103 2.04 4.55 9.06
N VAL A 104 1.70 3.27 9.06
CA VAL A 104 1.42 2.48 7.87
C VAL A 104 -0.06 2.11 7.84
N VAL A 105 -0.69 2.30 6.67
CA VAL A 105 -2.10 1.96 6.41
C VAL A 105 -2.14 1.10 5.16
N THR A 106 -2.49 -0.19 5.28
CA THR A 106 -2.32 -1.14 4.17
C THR A 106 -3.48 -2.12 4.02
N ASN A 107 -3.70 -2.56 2.77
CA ASN A 107 -4.58 -3.69 2.43
C ASN A 107 -3.88 -5.05 2.57
N ALA A 108 -2.55 -5.08 2.79
CA ALA A 108 -1.79 -6.31 2.95
C ALA A 108 -2.27 -7.11 4.17
N PRO A 109 -2.29 -8.45 4.09
CA PRO A 109 -2.49 -9.29 5.27
C PRO A 109 -1.39 -9.07 6.32
N ARG A 110 -1.71 -9.25 7.58
CA ARG A 110 -0.78 -9.04 8.72
C ARG A 110 0.57 -9.74 8.53
N ALA A 111 0.56 -10.97 8.04
CA ALA A 111 1.79 -11.73 7.84
C ALA A 111 2.71 -11.07 6.81
N ASN A 112 2.15 -10.55 5.71
CA ASN A 112 2.93 -9.83 4.70
C ASN A 112 3.39 -8.46 5.20
N ALA A 113 2.51 -7.70 5.84
CA ALA A 113 2.89 -6.41 6.40
C ALA A 113 4.06 -6.53 7.36
N ARG A 114 4.02 -7.53 8.27
CA ARG A 114 5.15 -7.82 9.17
C ARG A 114 6.42 -8.22 8.43
N HIS A 115 6.28 -9.07 7.41
CA HIS A 115 7.42 -9.54 6.61
C HIS A 115 8.12 -8.36 5.91
N VAL A 116 7.36 -7.52 5.21
CA VAL A 116 7.91 -6.34 4.51
C VAL A 116 8.54 -5.36 5.48
N LEU A 117 7.86 -5.03 6.59
CA LEU A 117 8.41 -4.12 7.60
C LEU A 117 9.69 -4.68 8.24
N GLN A 118 9.76 -5.99 8.49
CA GLN A 118 10.94 -6.64 9.02
C GLN A 118 12.11 -6.63 8.02
N ALA A 119 11.84 -6.93 6.75
CA ALA A 119 12.84 -6.88 5.68
C ALA A 119 13.42 -5.46 5.54
N LEU A 120 12.58 -4.44 5.63
CA LEU A 120 12.98 -3.03 5.62
C LEU A 120 13.51 -2.52 6.97
N ARG A 121 13.58 -3.35 8.01
CA ARG A 121 13.99 -2.97 9.38
C ARG A 121 13.20 -1.76 9.92
N LEU A 122 11.91 -1.72 9.64
CA LEU A 122 11.01 -0.65 10.06
C LEU A 122 10.08 -1.12 11.18
N ALA A 123 9.86 -0.24 12.16
CA ALA A 123 8.93 -0.42 13.26
C ALA A 123 8.01 0.80 13.39
N PRO A 124 6.94 0.89 12.58
CA PRO A 124 6.05 2.04 12.61
C PRO A 124 5.35 2.17 13.97
N PRO A 125 5.27 3.39 14.55
CA PRO A 125 4.47 3.63 15.76
C PRO A 125 2.98 3.28 15.59
N LEU A 126 2.48 3.33 14.36
CA LEU A 126 1.12 2.96 14.01
C LEU A 126 1.10 2.03 12.80
N LEU A 127 0.38 0.91 12.92
CA LEU A 127 0.04 0.02 11.81
C LEU A 127 -1.47 -0.19 11.77
N VAL A 128 -2.09 0.11 10.63
CA VAL A 128 -3.52 -0.12 10.36
C VAL A 128 -3.63 -1.12 9.22
N LEU A 129 -4.23 -2.26 9.50
CA LEU A 129 -4.48 -3.34 8.55
C LEU A 129 -5.96 -3.36 8.15
N ALA A 130 -6.27 -3.45 6.86
CA ALA A 130 -7.64 -3.52 6.37
C ALA A 130 -8.43 -4.67 7.01
N GLU A 131 -7.80 -5.81 7.24
CA GLU A 131 -8.43 -6.98 7.89
C GLU A 131 -8.89 -6.72 9.33
N GLU A 132 -8.24 -5.80 10.05
CA GLU A 132 -8.63 -5.41 11.42
C GLU A 132 -9.75 -4.38 11.43
N VAL A 133 -9.82 -3.57 10.38
CA VAL A 133 -10.80 -2.48 10.24
C VAL A 133 -12.12 -2.99 9.65
N GLY A 134 -12.07 -4.13 8.95
CA GLY A 134 -13.22 -4.74 8.28
C GLY A 134 -13.55 -4.15 6.93
N ARG A 135 -12.83 -3.12 6.48
CA ARG A 135 -12.90 -2.53 5.14
C ARG A 135 -11.51 -2.11 4.68
N GLY A 136 -11.22 -2.38 3.41
CA GLY A 136 -9.97 -1.98 2.78
C GLY A 136 -10.14 -0.80 1.83
N LYS A 137 -9.02 -0.26 1.37
CA LYS A 137 -8.98 0.73 0.30
C LYS A 137 -9.71 0.18 -0.94
N PRO A 138 -10.51 0.97 -1.63
CA PRO A 138 -10.59 2.44 -1.62
C PRO A 138 -11.53 3.04 -0.56
N ASP A 139 -12.12 2.24 0.38
CA ASP A 139 -12.90 2.80 1.47
C ASP A 139 -12.01 3.71 2.33
N PRO A 140 -12.48 4.91 2.75
CA PRO A 140 -11.68 5.82 3.57
C PRO A 140 -11.49 5.36 5.01
N LEU A 141 -12.17 4.30 5.44
CA LEU A 141 -12.17 3.86 6.84
C LEU A 141 -10.78 3.54 7.40
N PRO A 142 -9.84 2.85 6.67
CA PRO A 142 -8.50 2.60 7.20
C PRO A 142 -7.74 3.88 7.57
N TYR A 143 -7.81 4.91 6.73
CA TYR A 143 -7.17 6.19 7.01
C TYR A 143 -7.88 6.99 8.12
N ARG A 144 -9.21 6.93 8.19
CA ARG A 144 -9.97 7.51 9.31
C ARG A 144 -9.61 6.86 10.64
N VAL A 145 -9.41 5.54 10.66
CA VAL A 145 -8.94 4.81 11.85
C VAL A 145 -7.52 5.24 12.22
N ALA A 146 -6.63 5.43 11.24
CA ALA A 146 -5.28 5.94 11.50
C ALA A 146 -5.32 7.32 12.15
N LEU A 147 -6.08 8.27 11.60
CA LEU A 147 -6.27 9.60 12.17
C LEU A 147 -6.84 9.55 13.59
N ALA A 148 -7.88 8.73 13.81
CA ALA A 148 -8.50 8.57 15.12
C ALA A 148 -7.54 8.02 16.18
N ARG A 149 -6.72 7.00 15.82
CA ARG A 149 -5.71 6.43 16.72
C ARG A 149 -4.59 7.41 17.07
N LEU A 150 -4.28 8.33 16.16
CA LEU A 150 -3.29 9.39 16.39
C LEU A 150 -3.89 10.65 17.06
N GLY A 151 -5.21 10.75 17.14
CA GLY A 151 -5.90 11.96 17.63
C GLY A 151 -5.66 13.17 16.74
N LEU A 152 -5.65 12.96 15.41
CA LEU A 152 -5.35 13.99 14.41
C LEU A 152 -6.55 14.30 13.53
N ARG A 153 -6.60 15.56 13.09
CA ARG A 153 -7.48 15.99 12.00
C ARG A 153 -6.81 15.69 10.66
N PRO A 154 -7.57 15.50 9.57
CA PRO A 154 -7.03 15.16 8.26
C PRO A 154 -5.92 16.09 7.76
N GLU A 155 -6.07 17.38 7.96
CA GLU A 155 -5.12 18.43 7.54
C GLU A 155 -3.82 18.46 8.38
N GLU A 156 -3.74 17.66 9.43
CA GLU A 156 -2.55 17.50 10.26
C GLU A 156 -1.68 16.31 9.82
N ALA A 157 -2.11 15.58 8.79
CA ALA A 157 -1.37 14.45 8.21
C ALA A 157 -1.13 14.65 6.71
N LEU A 158 -0.07 14.00 6.19
CA LEU A 158 0.14 13.77 4.75
C LEU A 158 0.09 12.27 4.49
N ALA A 159 -0.52 11.86 3.38
CA ALA A 159 -0.52 10.47 2.94
C ALA A 159 0.34 10.29 1.69
N PHE A 160 1.02 9.14 1.62
CA PHE A 160 1.80 8.69 0.47
C PHE A 160 1.26 7.35 -0.01
N GLU A 161 0.94 7.27 -1.29
CA GLU A 161 0.26 6.14 -1.93
C GLU A 161 0.77 5.95 -3.35
N ASP A 162 0.80 4.73 -3.83
CA ASP A 162 1.23 4.41 -5.21
C ASP A 162 0.08 3.99 -6.12
N SER A 163 -1.10 3.67 -5.57
CA SER A 163 -2.25 3.16 -6.31
C SER A 163 -3.45 4.10 -6.31
N PRO A 164 -4.28 4.10 -7.39
CA PRO A 164 -5.54 4.84 -7.41
C PRO A 164 -6.51 4.46 -6.29
N SER A 165 -6.49 3.19 -5.87
CA SER A 165 -7.32 2.68 -4.76
C SER A 165 -6.91 3.33 -3.43
N GLY A 166 -5.62 3.36 -3.16
CA GLY A 166 -5.07 3.95 -1.96
C GLY A 166 -5.24 5.46 -1.91
N VAL A 167 -4.95 6.14 -3.03
CA VAL A 167 -5.18 7.60 -3.14
C VAL A 167 -6.63 7.95 -2.83
N ARG A 168 -7.61 7.24 -3.45
CA ARG A 168 -9.03 7.49 -3.15
C ARG A 168 -9.38 7.28 -1.68
N SER A 169 -8.78 6.29 -1.03
CA SER A 169 -9.00 6.01 0.39
C SER A 169 -8.51 7.17 1.27
N ALA A 170 -7.27 7.63 1.07
CA ALA A 170 -6.69 8.72 1.84
C ALA A 170 -7.39 10.07 1.60
N VAL A 171 -7.66 10.40 0.32
CA VAL A 171 -8.42 11.60 -0.07
C VAL A 171 -9.85 11.55 0.47
N GLY A 172 -10.51 10.39 0.43
CA GLY A 172 -11.84 10.18 1.01
C GLY A 172 -11.89 10.33 2.54
N ALA A 173 -10.74 10.20 3.21
CA ALA A 173 -10.56 10.53 4.62
C ALA A 173 -10.25 12.03 4.85
N GLY A 174 -10.09 12.82 3.79
CA GLY A 174 -9.77 14.24 3.84
C GLY A 174 -8.28 14.56 3.96
N ILE A 175 -7.40 13.57 3.79
CA ILE A 175 -5.95 13.75 3.98
C ILE A 175 -5.32 14.27 2.67
N PRO A 176 -4.51 15.34 2.70
CA PRO A 176 -3.63 15.71 1.61
C PRO A 176 -2.76 14.53 1.20
N THR A 177 -2.86 14.09 -0.08
CA THR A 177 -2.27 12.83 -0.54
C THR A 177 -1.34 13.06 -1.73
N TYR A 178 -0.18 12.45 -1.69
CA TYR A 178 0.82 12.44 -2.76
C TYR A 178 0.97 11.04 -3.34
N GLY A 179 0.99 10.96 -4.66
CA GLY A 179 1.15 9.70 -5.38
C GLY A 179 2.63 9.38 -5.67
N LEU A 180 3.09 8.16 -5.35
CA LEU A 180 4.41 7.68 -5.77
C LEU A 180 4.32 6.98 -7.12
N LEU A 181 5.27 7.28 -8.02
CA LEU A 181 5.32 6.76 -9.40
C LEU A 181 6.07 5.42 -9.48
N THR A 182 5.76 4.51 -8.58
CA THR A 182 6.36 3.17 -8.54
C THR A 182 5.61 2.15 -9.40
N GLY A 183 4.28 2.19 -9.42
CA GLY A 183 3.45 1.19 -10.10
C GLY A 183 2.42 1.78 -11.07
N HIS A 184 2.00 3.03 -10.89
CA HIS A 184 0.94 3.66 -11.68
C HIS A 184 1.39 4.97 -12.32
N GLU A 185 0.69 5.35 -13.40
CA GLU A 185 0.96 6.59 -14.11
C GLU A 185 0.47 7.82 -13.30
N ALA A 186 1.17 8.93 -13.47
CA ALA A 186 0.81 10.19 -12.79
C ALA A 186 -0.63 10.63 -13.07
N ALA A 187 -1.13 10.37 -14.28
CA ALA A 187 -2.50 10.70 -14.66
C ALA A 187 -3.53 9.93 -13.83
N ASP A 188 -3.29 8.65 -13.57
CA ASP A 188 -4.20 7.78 -12.81
C ASP A 188 -4.26 8.19 -11.34
N LEU A 189 -3.10 8.50 -10.75
CA LEU A 189 -3.01 8.94 -9.35
C LEU A 189 -3.64 10.33 -9.16
N ARG A 190 -3.43 11.26 -10.09
CA ARG A 190 -4.09 12.58 -10.07
C ARG A 190 -5.59 12.47 -10.27
N ALA A 191 -6.05 11.61 -11.19
CA ALA A 191 -7.48 11.34 -11.40
C ALA A 191 -8.15 10.72 -10.15
N ALA A 192 -7.38 9.99 -9.33
CA ALA A 192 -7.82 9.46 -8.04
C ALA A 192 -7.86 10.53 -6.93
N GLY A 193 -7.27 11.72 -7.14
CA GLY A 193 -7.30 12.85 -6.22
C GLY A 193 -5.96 13.21 -5.57
N ALA A 194 -4.84 12.61 -6.00
CA ALA A 194 -3.52 13.01 -5.52
C ALA A 194 -3.24 14.49 -5.84
N GLN A 195 -2.76 15.25 -4.86
CA GLN A 195 -2.41 16.67 -5.04
C GLN A 195 -1.23 16.84 -6.00
N SER A 196 -0.27 15.92 -5.92
CA SER A 196 0.86 15.82 -6.83
C SER A 196 1.38 14.39 -6.85
N THR A 197 2.30 14.14 -7.79
CA THR A 197 3.00 12.86 -7.88
C THR A 197 4.48 13.08 -7.67
N LEU A 198 5.12 12.12 -7.00
CA LEU A 198 6.54 12.12 -6.63
C LEU A 198 7.20 10.88 -7.23
N LYS A 199 8.43 11.04 -7.66
CA LYS A 199 9.23 9.91 -8.14
C LYS A 199 9.69 9.02 -6.98
N ASP A 200 10.07 9.65 -5.87
CA ASP A 200 10.60 9.00 -4.69
C ASP A 200 10.46 9.89 -3.44
N PHE A 201 10.96 9.43 -2.30
CA PHE A 201 10.90 10.18 -1.06
C PHE A 201 11.94 11.29 -0.91
N TRP A 202 12.94 11.37 -1.80
CA TRP A 202 13.81 12.55 -1.85
C TRP A 202 13.02 13.79 -2.25
N GLU A 203 12.09 13.65 -3.19
CA GLU A 203 11.17 14.75 -3.56
C GLU A 203 10.21 15.09 -2.43
N ALA A 204 9.82 14.12 -1.60
CA ALA A 204 8.92 14.35 -0.47
C ALA A 204 9.53 15.20 0.66
N LEU A 205 10.86 15.25 0.77
CA LEU A 205 11.53 16.09 1.78
C LEU A 205 11.15 17.57 1.66
N ALA A 206 10.86 18.06 0.46
CA ALA A 206 10.44 19.44 0.23
C ALA A 206 9.04 19.75 0.78
N LEU A 207 8.26 18.75 1.18
CA LEU A 207 6.91 18.89 1.74
C LEU A 207 6.93 19.11 3.27
N LEU A 208 8.05 18.79 3.91
CA LEU A 208 8.27 18.98 5.33
C LEU A 208 8.81 20.38 5.63
#